data_f650d7b5b99ac5b5bd40c8516ee0783d
#
_entry.id   f650d7b5b99ac5b5bd40c8516ee0783d
#
_cell.length_a   1.000
_cell.length_b   1.000
_cell.length_c   1.000
_cell.angle_alpha   90.00
_cell.angle_beta   90.00
_cell.angle_gamma   90.00
#
_symmetry.space_group_name_H-M   'P 1'
#
loop_
_entity.id
_entity.type
_entity.pdbx_description
1 polymer ?
#
loop_
_entity_poly.entity_id
_entity_poly.type
_entity_poly.pdbx_seq_one_letter_code
_entity_poly.pdbx_strand_id
1 'polypeptide(L)'
;MAGLITGRNGRNLMAIRLAVLLSGSGTTLQNIIDHIERGALDATVACVIASRRDAYGLERARKHGIPAIALPRKEFRDDAAFNDAIWAEIRRHKADLVLLAGFMLLLHVPDDFRNRIMNIHPALIPAFCGKGMYGHHVHEAVLEHGVKVTGATVHFVDEEYDHGPIILQEAVPVLPDDTPDTLAERVQAKERELYPRAVRLFAENRLHVEGRIVHVAEQ
;
A
#
# COMPACT_ATOMS: atom_id res chain seq x y z
N MET A 1 16.52 -23.21 10.71
CA MET A 1 16.62 -23.89 9.39
C MET A 1 15.59 -23.26 8.47
N ALA A 2 16.02 -22.46 7.49
CA ALA A 2 15.12 -21.85 6.51
C ALA A 2 14.75 -22.93 5.48
N GLY A 3 13.46 -23.29 5.43
CA GLY A 3 12.94 -24.27 4.47
C GLY A 3 12.91 -23.66 3.06
N LEU A 4 13.68 -24.23 2.16
CA LEU A 4 13.62 -23.97 0.72
C LEU A 4 12.32 -24.55 0.18
N ILE A 5 11.39 -23.70 -0.25
CA ILE A 5 10.21 -24.11 -1.01
C ILE A 5 10.53 -23.97 -2.49
N THR A 6 10.71 -25.08 -3.19
CA THR A 6 10.89 -25.11 -4.64
C THR A 6 9.55 -24.88 -5.32
N GLY A 7 9.37 -23.71 -5.91
CA GLY A 7 8.25 -23.43 -6.81
C GLY A 7 8.32 -24.28 -8.09
N ARG A 8 7.18 -24.60 -8.69
CA ARG A 8 7.00 -25.49 -9.86
C ARG A 8 7.85 -25.17 -11.11
N ASN A 9 8.67 -24.11 -11.11
CA ASN A 9 9.53 -23.70 -12.22
C ASN A 9 11.00 -23.50 -11.85
N GLY A 10 11.53 -24.19 -10.84
CA GLY A 10 12.99 -24.27 -10.62
C GLY A 10 13.73 -22.95 -10.35
N ARG A 11 13.05 -21.84 -10.16
CA ARG A 11 13.64 -20.58 -9.66
C ARG A 11 13.49 -20.52 -8.17
N ASN A 12 14.60 -20.45 -7.48
CA ASN A 12 14.67 -20.16 -6.05
C ASN A 12 14.30 -18.69 -5.85
N LEU A 13 13.00 -18.37 -5.88
CA LEU A 13 12.50 -17.02 -5.61
C LEU A 13 12.57 -16.84 -4.09
N MET A 14 13.52 -16.05 -3.62
CA MET A 14 13.48 -15.59 -2.23
C MET A 14 12.24 -14.72 -2.04
N ALA A 15 11.53 -14.90 -0.91
CA ALA A 15 10.38 -14.08 -0.53
C ALA A 15 10.72 -12.58 -0.66
N ILE A 16 9.86 -11.80 -1.35
CA ILE A 16 10.12 -10.37 -1.53
C ILE A 16 10.09 -9.63 -0.18
N ARG A 17 10.90 -8.60 -0.07
CA ARG A 17 11.06 -7.81 1.14
C ARG A 17 10.26 -6.51 1.03
N LEU A 18 9.31 -6.31 1.93
CA LEU A 18 8.40 -5.18 1.94
C LEU A 18 8.85 -4.11 2.95
N ALA A 19 8.89 -2.85 2.56
CA ALA A 19 8.84 -1.73 3.48
C ALA A 19 7.40 -1.20 3.52
N VAL A 20 6.82 -1.05 4.70
CA VAL A 20 5.45 -0.54 4.84
C VAL A 20 5.47 0.83 5.51
N LEU A 21 4.93 1.83 4.81
CA LEU A 21 4.82 3.21 5.29
C LEU A 21 3.38 3.48 5.74
N LEU A 22 3.22 4.10 6.92
CA LEU A 22 1.90 4.39 7.49
C LEU A 22 1.91 5.66 8.37
N SER A 23 0.72 6.19 8.68
CA SER A 23 0.56 7.36 9.58
C SER A 23 -0.39 7.09 10.75
N GLY A 24 -1.08 5.94 10.79
CA GLY A 24 -2.18 5.69 11.73
C GLY A 24 -2.26 4.29 12.30
N SER A 25 -3.46 3.70 12.27
CA SER A 25 -3.81 2.44 12.94
C SER A 25 -3.08 1.21 12.43
N GLY A 26 -2.64 1.19 11.16
CA GLY A 26 -1.93 0.07 10.55
C GLY A 26 -2.80 -1.16 10.29
N THR A 27 -4.10 -0.99 10.03
CA THR A 27 -5.00 -2.11 9.68
C THR A 27 -4.61 -2.77 8.37
N THR A 28 -4.18 -2.00 7.39
CA THR A 28 -3.64 -2.51 6.12
C THR A 28 -2.33 -3.27 6.32
N LEU A 29 -1.43 -2.79 7.20
CA LEU A 29 -0.23 -3.51 7.59
C LEU A 29 -0.59 -4.87 8.21
N GLN A 30 -1.55 -4.91 9.15
CA GLN A 30 -1.99 -6.16 9.77
C GLN A 30 -2.50 -7.15 8.72
N ASN A 31 -3.33 -6.66 7.79
CA ASN A 31 -3.84 -7.51 6.70
C ASN A 31 -2.72 -8.13 5.85
N ILE A 32 -1.65 -7.40 5.55
CA ILE A 32 -0.48 -7.93 4.83
C ILE A 32 0.24 -8.98 5.69
N ILE A 33 0.47 -8.71 6.98
CA ILE A 33 1.09 -9.66 7.91
C ILE A 33 0.28 -10.96 7.98
N ASP A 34 -1.04 -10.86 8.14
CA ASP A 34 -1.94 -12.02 8.22
C ASP A 34 -1.88 -12.88 6.95
N HIS A 35 -1.72 -12.26 5.75
CA HIS A 35 -1.56 -12.97 4.49
C HIS A 35 -0.21 -13.69 4.39
N ILE A 36 0.85 -13.10 4.93
CA ILE A 36 2.19 -13.71 5.00
C ILE A 36 2.17 -14.89 5.96
N GLU A 37 1.65 -14.72 7.18
CA GLU A 37 1.65 -15.75 8.22
C GLU A 37 0.85 -16.99 7.85
N ARG A 38 -0.26 -16.83 7.12
CA ARG A 38 -1.04 -17.98 6.61
C ARG A 38 -0.48 -18.57 5.30
N GLY A 39 0.67 -18.12 4.82
CA GLY A 39 1.30 -18.62 3.59
C GLY A 39 0.59 -18.22 2.29
N ALA A 40 -0.32 -17.22 2.33
CA ALA A 40 -1.04 -16.75 1.15
C ALA A 40 -0.28 -15.67 0.37
N LEU A 41 0.81 -15.14 0.93
CA LEU A 41 1.69 -14.17 0.30
C LEU A 41 3.14 -14.52 0.60
N ASP A 42 3.92 -14.82 -0.44
CA ASP A 42 5.36 -15.10 -0.33
C ASP A 42 6.16 -13.79 -0.23
N ALA A 43 6.19 -13.23 0.97
CA ALA A 43 6.85 -11.96 1.26
C ALA A 43 7.32 -11.93 2.73
N THR A 44 8.16 -10.96 3.05
CA THR A 44 8.52 -10.61 4.43
C THR A 44 8.40 -9.10 4.63
N VAL A 45 7.86 -8.65 5.76
CA VAL A 45 7.90 -7.22 6.11
C VAL A 45 9.27 -6.91 6.71
N ALA A 46 10.13 -6.26 5.94
CA ALA A 46 11.50 -5.94 6.32
C ALA A 46 11.58 -4.78 7.32
N CYS A 47 10.68 -3.80 7.19
CA CYS A 47 10.52 -2.71 8.15
C CYS A 47 9.16 -2.03 8.01
N VAL A 48 8.76 -1.35 9.07
CA VAL A 48 7.60 -0.45 9.10
C VAL A 48 8.10 0.95 9.47
N ILE A 49 7.75 1.94 8.66
CA ILE A 49 8.10 3.34 8.88
C ILE A 49 6.81 4.14 9.10
N ALA A 50 6.74 4.86 10.21
CA ALA A 50 5.59 5.72 10.50
C ALA A 50 5.97 7.20 10.50
N SER A 51 5.13 8.04 9.89
CA SER A 51 5.27 9.50 9.91
C SER A 51 4.88 10.16 11.25
N ARG A 52 4.45 9.34 12.24
CA ARG A 52 4.04 9.78 13.59
C ARG A 52 4.50 8.76 14.64
N ARG A 53 4.96 9.25 15.79
CA ARG A 53 5.42 8.39 16.91
C ARG A 53 4.29 7.60 17.56
N ASP A 54 3.08 8.15 17.54
CA ASP A 54 1.87 7.60 18.13
C ASP A 54 1.06 6.71 17.18
N ALA A 55 1.60 6.41 15.99
CA ALA A 55 0.97 5.52 15.03
C ALA A 55 0.89 4.09 15.60
N TYR A 56 -0.33 3.57 15.80
CA TYR A 56 -0.54 2.23 16.35
C TYR A 56 0.03 1.11 15.47
N GLY A 57 0.21 1.38 14.18
CA GLY A 57 0.91 0.46 13.27
C GLY A 57 2.33 0.10 13.72
N LEU A 58 3.03 0.98 14.47
CA LEU A 58 4.33 0.65 15.07
C LEU A 58 4.21 -0.44 16.15
N GLU A 59 3.16 -0.41 16.97
CA GLU A 59 2.89 -1.44 17.96
C GLU A 59 2.55 -2.78 17.31
N ARG A 60 1.80 -2.76 16.20
CA ARG A 60 1.56 -3.98 15.40
C ARG A 60 2.87 -4.58 14.90
N ALA A 61 3.73 -3.76 14.30
CA ALA A 61 5.03 -4.20 13.82
C ALA A 61 5.88 -4.85 14.95
N ARG A 62 5.97 -4.19 16.10
CA ARG A 62 6.72 -4.71 17.27
C ARG A 62 6.20 -6.05 17.76
N LYS A 63 4.86 -6.23 17.81
CA LYS A 63 4.22 -7.51 18.21
C LYS A 63 4.61 -8.69 17.31
N HIS A 64 4.90 -8.41 16.04
CA HIS A 64 5.34 -9.40 15.05
C HIS A 64 6.88 -9.44 14.87
N GLY A 65 7.65 -8.78 15.76
CA GLY A 65 9.11 -8.76 15.69
C GLY A 65 9.68 -8.00 14.48
N ILE A 66 8.87 -7.11 13.85
CA ILE A 66 9.25 -6.34 12.68
C ILE A 66 9.91 -5.02 13.12
N PRO A 67 11.05 -4.61 12.53
CA PRO A 67 11.65 -3.30 12.76
C PRO A 67 10.65 -2.16 12.57
N ALA A 68 10.41 -1.39 13.64
CA ALA A 68 9.40 -0.33 13.69
C ALA A 68 10.07 1.03 13.91
N ILE A 69 10.05 1.89 12.90
CA ILE A 69 10.78 3.14 12.83
C ILE A 69 9.79 4.30 12.79
N ALA A 70 9.97 5.29 13.67
CA ALA A 70 9.20 6.53 13.63
C ALA A 70 10.05 7.66 13.07
N LEU A 71 9.59 8.26 11.98
CA LEU A 71 10.20 9.43 11.35
C LEU A 71 9.14 10.56 11.26
N PRO A 72 8.88 11.30 12.33
CA PRO A 72 7.89 12.37 12.30
C PRO A 72 8.35 13.53 11.41
N ARG A 73 7.53 13.88 10.39
CA ARG A 73 7.87 14.94 9.43
C ARG A 73 8.34 16.25 10.09
N LYS A 74 7.72 16.64 11.21
CA LYS A 74 8.05 17.85 11.96
C LYS A 74 9.46 17.89 12.56
N GLU A 75 10.16 16.76 12.61
CA GLU A 75 11.52 16.67 13.14
C GLU A 75 12.59 16.90 12.06
N PHE A 76 12.15 17.09 10.82
CA PHE A 76 13.02 17.36 9.68
C PHE A 76 12.84 18.82 9.21
N ARG A 77 13.94 19.44 8.79
CA ARG A 77 13.96 20.85 8.34
C ARG A 77 13.06 21.12 7.13
N ASP A 78 12.99 20.15 6.20
CA ASP A 78 12.24 20.23 4.95
C ASP A 78 11.79 18.86 4.45
N ASP A 79 11.01 18.81 3.36
CA ASP A 79 10.52 17.54 2.78
C ASP A 79 11.67 16.70 2.18
N ALA A 80 12.71 17.33 1.66
CA ALA A 80 13.86 16.62 1.10
C ALA A 80 14.56 15.81 2.18
N ALA A 81 14.92 16.44 3.32
CA ALA A 81 15.57 15.75 4.44
C ALA A 81 14.70 14.62 5.02
N PHE A 82 13.38 14.81 5.05
CA PHE A 82 12.43 13.78 5.46
C PHE A 82 12.41 12.58 4.50
N ASN A 83 12.32 12.85 3.19
CA ASN A 83 12.35 11.81 2.17
C ASN A 83 13.68 11.05 2.17
N ASP A 84 14.82 11.76 2.29
CA ASP A 84 16.14 11.13 2.39
C ASP A 84 16.23 10.15 3.56
N ALA A 85 15.69 10.52 4.72
CA ALA A 85 15.66 9.64 5.89
C ALA A 85 14.79 8.39 5.65
N ILE A 86 13.63 8.53 5.01
CA ILE A 86 12.76 7.40 4.64
C ILE A 86 13.53 6.45 3.70
N TRP A 87 14.13 6.99 2.64
CA TRP A 87 14.85 6.17 1.65
C TRP A 87 16.11 5.52 2.22
N ALA A 88 16.81 6.18 3.15
CA ALA A 88 17.92 5.58 3.87
C ALA A 88 17.48 4.33 4.64
N GLU A 89 16.35 4.39 5.36
CA GLU A 89 15.81 3.25 6.09
C GLU A 89 15.32 2.13 5.15
N ILE A 90 14.62 2.45 4.07
CA ILE A 90 14.15 1.48 3.08
C ILE A 90 15.35 0.71 2.49
N ARG A 91 16.41 1.42 2.08
CA ARG A 91 17.63 0.81 1.53
C ARG A 91 18.40 0.01 2.58
N ARG A 92 18.50 0.51 3.83
CA ARG A 92 19.13 -0.21 4.95
C ARG A 92 18.47 -1.56 5.19
N HIS A 93 17.16 -1.63 5.07
CA HIS A 93 16.37 -2.85 5.23
C HIS A 93 16.25 -3.68 3.94
N LYS A 94 16.89 -3.24 2.84
CA LYS A 94 16.92 -3.96 1.55
C LYS A 94 15.52 -4.34 1.07
N ALA A 95 14.58 -3.40 1.11
CA ALA A 95 13.23 -3.64 0.62
C ALA A 95 13.20 -3.72 -0.92
N ASP A 96 12.42 -4.66 -1.44
CA ASP A 96 12.19 -4.84 -2.87
C ASP A 96 10.99 -4.02 -3.34
N LEU A 97 10.00 -3.85 -2.49
CA LEU A 97 8.75 -3.14 -2.76
C LEU A 97 8.36 -2.30 -1.54
N VAL A 98 7.88 -1.10 -1.78
CA VAL A 98 7.33 -0.20 -0.76
C VAL A 98 5.82 -0.19 -0.83
N LEU A 99 5.14 -0.33 0.30
CA LEU A 99 3.69 -0.27 0.41
C LEU A 99 3.28 0.97 1.22
N LEU A 100 2.48 1.86 0.63
CA LEU A 100 1.82 2.93 1.35
C LEU A 100 0.52 2.37 1.96
N ALA A 101 0.43 2.32 3.27
CA ALA A 101 -0.66 1.73 4.03
C ALA A 101 -1.31 2.79 4.94
N GLY A 102 -1.97 3.78 4.34
CA GLY A 102 -2.46 4.96 5.03
C GLY A 102 -1.33 5.93 5.38
N PHE A 103 -0.39 6.11 4.48
CA PHE A 103 0.67 7.13 4.58
C PHE A 103 0.18 8.43 3.97
N MET A 104 0.11 9.49 4.78
CA MET A 104 -0.62 10.73 4.45
C MET A 104 0.25 11.82 3.81
N LEU A 105 1.54 11.55 3.57
CA LEU A 105 2.49 12.53 3.06
C LEU A 105 2.92 12.16 1.64
N LEU A 106 3.25 13.18 0.84
CA LEU A 106 3.81 12.95 -0.49
C LEU A 106 5.23 12.39 -0.34
N LEU A 107 5.50 11.32 -1.07
CA LEU A 107 6.80 10.67 -1.11
C LEU A 107 7.46 10.99 -2.46
N HIS A 108 8.67 11.56 -2.42
CA HIS A 108 9.48 11.70 -3.62
C HIS A 108 9.96 10.31 -4.09
N VAL A 109 9.78 10.01 -5.36
CA VAL A 109 10.07 8.68 -5.93
C VAL A 109 11.45 8.66 -6.59
N PRO A 110 12.47 8.04 -5.98
CA PRO A 110 13.78 7.94 -6.61
C PRO A 110 13.73 6.93 -7.78
N ASP A 111 14.62 7.12 -8.76
CA ASP A 111 14.65 6.31 -9.99
C ASP A 111 14.77 4.81 -9.72
N ASP A 112 15.54 4.41 -8.69
CA ASP A 112 15.72 3.01 -8.30
C ASP A 112 14.47 2.37 -7.67
N PHE A 113 13.44 3.19 -7.34
CA PHE A 113 12.14 2.73 -6.84
C PHE A 113 10.96 3.05 -7.78
N ARG A 114 11.21 3.50 -8.99
CA ARG A 114 10.16 3.66 -10.01
C ARG A 114 9.45 2.32 -10.24
N ASN A 115 8.10 2.34 -10.20
CA ASN A 115 7.25 1.14 -10.27
C ASN A 115 7.57 0.08 -9.19
N ARG A 116 8.07 0.51 -8.03
CA ARG A 116 8.34 -0.32 -6.85
C ARG A 116 7.76 0.28 -5.57
N ILE A 117 6.76 1.15 -5.73
CA ILE A 117 5.98 1.71 -4.63
C ILE A 117 4.52 1.54 -5.00
N MET A 118 3.73 0.94 -4.13
CA MET A 118 2.28 0.77 -4.32
C MET A 118 1.52 1.55 -3.27
N ASN A 119 0.37 2.09 -3.66
CA ASN A 119 -0.61 2.66 -2.76
C ASN A 119 -1.97 1.98 -2.98
N ILE A 120 -2.79 1.96 -1.93
CA ILE A 120 -4.21 1.61 -2.02
C ILE A 120 -5.05 2.83 -1.66
N HIS A 121 -5.97 3.18 -2.56
CA HIS A 121 -6.85 4.32 -2.45
C HIS A 121 -8.32 3.87 -2.41
N PRO A 122 -9.17 4.40 -1.48
CA PRO A 122 -10.54 3.91 -1.25
C PRO A 122 -11.57 4.49 -2.22
N ALA A 123 -11.20 4.68 -3.49
CA ALA A 123 -12.11 5.06 -4.58
C ALA A 123 -11.64 4.47 -5.91
N LEU A 124 -12.47 4.64 -6.96
CA LEU A 124 -12.09 4.31 -8.33
C LEU A 124 -11.39 5.51 -8.98
N ILE A 125 -10.07 5.55 -8.95
CA ILE A 125 -9.25 6.58 -9.62
C ILE A 125 -9.65 6.63 -11.12
N PRO A 126 -9.87 7.83 -11.72
CA PRO A 126 -9.46 9.16 -11.23
C PRO A 126 -10.53 9.92 -10.43
N ALA A 127 -11.63 9.30 -10.03
CA ALA A 127 -12.67 9.95 -9.23
C ALA A 127 -12.29 9.94 -7.74
N PHE A 128 -12.66 11.00 -7.00
CA PHE A 128 -12.51 11.13 -5.54
C PHE A 128 -11.08 10.81 -5.04
N CYS A 129 -10.06 11.33 -5.74
CA CYS A 129 -8.65 11.10 -5.44
C CYS A 129 -7.85 12.40 -5.42
N GLY A 130 -6.56 12.32 -5.05
CA GLY A 130 -5.66 13.45 -5.01
C GLY A 130 -5.56 14.11 -3.62
N LYS A 131 -4.93 15.26 -3.56
CA LYS A 131 -4.61 15.96 -2.31
C LYS A 131 -5.86 16.23 -1.46
N GLY A 132 -5.86 15.71 -0.22
CA GLY A 132 -6.97 15.86 0.73
C GLY A 132 -8.01 14.73 0.67
N MET A 133 -7.98 13.86 -0.32
CA MET A 133 -8.88 12.72 -0.46
C MET A 133 -8.29 11.48 0.22
N TYR A 134 -8.64 11.26 1.50
CA TYR A 134 -8.19 10.10 2.28
C TYR A 134 -9.20 9.73 3.37
N GLY A 135 -9.21 8.47 3.76
CA GLY A 135 -10.05 7.97 4.85
C GLY A 135 -11.53 8.29 4.66
N HIS A 136 -12.20 8.79 5.71
CA HIS A 136 -13.63 9.13 5.68
C HIS A 136 -13.99 10.22 4.68
N HIS A 137 -13.10 11.19 4.40
CA HIS A 137 -13.37 12.27 3.46
C HIS A 137 -13.71 11.77 2.05
N VAL A 138 -13.14 10.65 1.63
CA VAL A 138 -13.47 10.03 0.35
C VAL A 138 -14.91 9.52 0.35
N HIS A 139 -15.32 8.82 1.41
CA HIS A 139 -16.68 8.24 1.50
C HIS A 139 -17.75 9.33 1.66
N GLU A 140 -17.46 10.39 2.41
CA GLU A 140 -18.31 11.58 2.51
C GLU A 140 -18.52 12.22 1.14
N ALA A 141 -17.43 12.45 0.38
CA ALA A 141 -17.49 13.03 -0.96
C ALA A 141 -18.28 12.13 -1.94
N VAL A 142 -18.08 10.81 -1.87
CA VAL A 142 -18.83 9.84 -2.69
C VAL A 142 -20.34 9.94 -2.44
N LEU A 143 -20.75 9.99 -1.16
CA LEU A 143 -22.16 10.08 -0.78
C LEU A 143 -22.75 11.44 -1.15
N GLU A 144 -22.01 12.53 -0.92
CA GLU A 144 -22.44 13.90 -1.27
C GLU A 144 -22.70 14.05 -2.77
N HIS A 145 -21.86 13.44 -3.62
CA HIS A 145 -22.06 13.45 -5.08
C HIS A 145 -23.20 12.55 -5.56
N GLY A 146 -23.70 11.66 -4.70
CA GLY A 146 -24.81 10.76 -5.05
C GLY A 146 -24.47 9.73 -6.13
N VAL A 147 -23.20 9.38 -6.31
CA VAL A 147 -22.79 8.32 -7.24
C VAL A 147 -23.33 6.97 -6.80
N LYS A 148 -23.49 6.05 -7.74
CA LYS A 148 -24.09 4.72 -7.47
C LYS A 148 -23.03 3.62 -7.34
N VAL A 149 -21.79 3.92 -7.71
CA VAL A 149 -20.66 3.00 -7.69
C VAL A 149 -19.42 3.74 -7.22
N THR A 150 -18.68 3.15 -6.30
CA THR A 150 -17.33 3.52 -5.90
C THR A 150 -16.45 2.26 -5.82
N GLY A 151 -15.35 2.25 -5.12
CA GLY A 151 -14.52 1.05 -5.01
C GLY A 151 -13.16 1.31 -4.36
N ALA A 152 -12.20 0.48 -4.74
CA ALA A 152 -10.81 0.62 -4.32
C ALA A 152 -9.88 0.50 -5.52
N THR A 153 -8.75 1.20 -5.47
CA THR A 153 -7.71 1.19 -6.49
C THR A 153 -6.35 0.91 -5.86
N VAL A 154 -5.63 -0.10 -6.37
CA VAL A 154 -4.19 -0.25 -6.14
C VAL A 154 -3.46 0.28 -7.36
N HIS A 155 -2.49 1.16 -7.13
CA HIS A 155 -1.71 1.78 -8.19
C HIS A 155 -0.23 1.89 -7.80
N PHE A 156 0.65 2.02 -8.76
CA PHE A 156 2.01 2.46 -8.52
C PHE A 156 2.00 3.95 -8.16
N VAL A 157 2.95 4.35 -7.32
CA VAL A 157 3.09 5.74 -6.87
C VAL A 157 4.07 6.47 -7.78
N ASP A 158 3.73 7.69 -8.14
CA ASP A 158 4.59 8.67 -8.81
C ASP A 158 4.70 9.98 -7.99
N GLU A 159 5.10 11.09 -8.61
CA GLU A 159 5.33 12.37 -7.94
C GLU A 159 4.04 13.14 -7.60
N GLU A 160 2.86 12.60 -7.94
CA GLU A 160 1.56 13.20 -7.68
C GLU A 160 0.68 12.28 -6.82
N TYR A 161 -0.24 12.89 -6.02
CA TYR A 161 -1.17 12.10 -5.22
C TYR A 161 -2.11 11.28 -6.10
N ASP A 162 -2.18 9.98 -5.86
CA ASP A 162 -3.13 9.03 -6.47
C ASP A 162 -3.14 9.05 -8.00
N HIS A 163 -2.00 9.38 -8.63
CA HIS A 163 -1.91 9.61 -10.07
C HIS A 163 -1.27 8.45 -10.83
N GLY A 164 -0.34 7.71 -10.25
CA GLY A 164 0.47 6.70 -10.94
C GLY A 164 -0.32 5.56 -11.62
N PRO A 165 0.37 4.68 -12.38
CA PRO A 165 -0.26 3.59 -13.14
C PRO A 165 -1.09 2.65 -12.30
N ILE A 166 -2.35 2.40 -12.70
CA ILE A 166 -3.30 1.55 -11.98
C ILE A 166 -2.97 0.08 -12.20
N ILE A 167 -2.86 -0.67 -11.10
CA ILE A 167 -2.58 -2.11 -11.10
C ILE A 167 -3.87 -2.91 -11.08
N LEU A 168 -4.73 -2.64 -10.10
CA LEU A 168 -6.01 -3.32 -9.90
C LEU A 168 -7.07 -2.32 -9.41
N GLN A 169 -8.31 -2.54 -9.85
CA GLN A 169 -9.48 -1.82 -9.35
C GLN A 169 -10.63 -2.79 -9.10
N GLU A 170 -11.38 -2.55 -8.03
CA GLU A 170 -12.61 -3.29 -7.74
C GLU A 170 -13.73 -2.31 -7.36
N ALA A 171 -14.88 -2.49 -7.98
CA ALA A 171 -16.06 -1.66 -7.76
C ALA A 171 -16.94 -2.22 -6.62
N VAL A 172 -17.58 -1.31 -5.88
CA VAL A 172 -18.64 -1.63 -4.92
C VAL A 172 -19.85 -0.73 -5.16
N PRO A 173 -21.09 -1.21 -4.90
CA PRO A 173 -22.28 -0.38 -4.97
C PRO A 173 -22.31 0.64 -3.82
N VAL A 174 -22.88 1.81 -4.08
CA VAL A 174 -23.30 2.78 -3.07
C VAL A 174 -24.79 2.61 -2.85
N LEU A 175 -25.20 2.24 -1.64
CA LEU A 175 -26.60 1.97 -1.30
C LEU A 175 -27.32 3.26 -0.87
N PRO A 176 -28.66 3.33 -1.03
CA PRO A 176 -29.40 4.56 -0.71
C PRO A 176 -29.32 5.00 0.75
N ASP A 177 -29.09 4.05 1.66
CA ASP A 177 -29.06 4.22 3.11
C ASP A 177 -27.62 4.16 3.67
N ASP A 178 -26.59 4.20 2.80
CA ASP A 178 -25.22 4.21 3.26
C ASP A 178 -24.90 5.46 4.08
N THR A 179 -24.17 5.24 5.17
CA THR A 179 -23.41 6.24 5.87
C THR A 179 -21.93 6.17 5.43
N PRO A 180 -21.09 7.17 5.73
CA PRO A 180 -19.67 7.08 5.47
C PRO A 180 -19.04 5.82 6.09
N ASP A 181 -19.49 5.39 7.26
CA ASP A 181 -18.98 4.19 7.94
C ASP A 181 -19.37 2.90 7.20
N THR A 182 -20.64 2.72 6.82
CA THR A 182 -21.10 1.50 6.13
C THR A 182 -20.45 1.38 4.75
N LEU A 183 -20.29 2.50 4.06
CA LEU A 183 -19.57 2.52 2.79
C LEU A 183 -18.09 2.22 2.97
N ALA A 184 -17.44 2.81 4.00
CA ALA A 184 -16.05 2.54 4.33
C ALA A 184 -15.81 1.05 4.61
N GLU A 185 -16.65 0.40 5.40
CA GLU A 185 -16.54 -1.04 5.69
C GLU A 185 -16.60 -1.89 4.41
N ARG A 186 -17.51 -1.55 3.47
CA ARG A 186 -17.67 -2.25 2.18
C ARG A 186 -16.45 -2.06 1.28
N VAL A 187 -15.90 -0.84 1.19
CA VAL A 187 -14.69 -0.54 0.42
C VAL A 187 -13.48 -1.23 1.05
N GLN A 188 -13.31 -1.13 2.37
CA GLN A 188 -12.20 -1.77 3.09
C GLN A 188 -12.21 -3.30 2.95
N ALA A 189 -13.38 -3.93 2.83
CA ALA A 189 -13.46 -5.36 2.54
C ALA A 189 -12.75 -5.68 1.21
N LYS A 190 -12.94 -4.83 0.19
CA LYS A 190 -12.25 -4.96 -1.11
C LYS A 190 -10.77 -4.63 -1.03
N GLU A 191 -10.40 -3.59 -0.28
CA GLU A 191 -8.97 -3.26 -0.07
C GLU A 191 -8.20 -4.44 0.53
N ARG A 192 -8.80 -5.16 1.51
CA ARG A 192 -8.18 -6.33 2.16
C ARG A 192 -7.92 -7.49 1.21
N GLU A 193 -8.69 -7.61 0.13
CA GLU A 193 -8.49 -8.60 -0.93
C GLU A 193 -7.52 -8.11 -2.00
N LEU A 194 -7.68 -6.85 -2.41
CA LEU A 194 -7.03 -6.28 -3.58
C LEU A 194 -5.54 -6.02 -3.35
N TYR A 195 -5.19 -5.46 -2.18
CA TYR A 195 -3.80 -5.08 -1.92
C TYR A 195 -2.86 -6.27 -1.84
N PRO A 196 -3.13 -7.34 -1.07
CA PRO A 196 -2.28 -8.53 -1.07
C PRO A 196 -2.21 -9.21 -2.45
N ARG A 197 -3.29 -9.14 -3.25
CA ARG A 197 -3.31 -9.65 -4.63
C ARG A 197 -2.33 -8.88 -5.52
N ALA A 198 -2.31 -7.55 -5.44
CA ALA A 198 -1.38 -6.72 -6.20
C ALA A 198 0.09 -6.99 -5.78
N VAL A 199 0.35 -7.11 -4.48
CA VAL A 199 1.68 -7.47 -3.95
C VAL A 199 2.14 -8.83 -4.47
N ARG A 200 1.25 -9.82 -4.52
CA ARG A 200 1.53 -11.16 -5.06
C ARG A 200 1.88 -11.09 -6.55
N LEU A 201 1.12 -10.34 -7.35
CA LEU A 201 1.41 -10.16 -8.78
C LEU A 201 2.80 -9.57 -9.00
N PHE A 202 3.22 -8.63 -8.14
CA PHE A 202 4.57 -8.09 -8.18
C PHE A 202 5.62 -9.15 -7.79
N ALA A 203 5.40 -9.90 -6.71
CA ALA A 203 6.29 -10.96 -6.26
C ALA A 203 6.49 -12.05 -7.34
N GLU A 204 5.43 -12.35 -8.09
CA GLU A 204 5.44 -13.29 -9.21
C GLU A 204 6.04 -12.70 -10.50
N ASN A 205 6.49 -11.43 -10.49
CA ASN A 205 6.99 -10.68 -11.64
C ASN A 205 6.00 -10.66 -12.83
N ARG A 206 4.72 -10.47 -12.54
CA ARG A 206 3.61 -10.50 -13.51
C ARG A 206 3.11 -9.11 -13.89
N LEU A 207 3.67 -8.04 -13.34
CA LEU A 207 3.30 -6.67 -13.64
C LEU A 207 4.30 -6.07 -14.64
N HIS A 208 3.80 -5.66 -15.79
CA HIS A 208 4.58 -4.94 -16.81
C HIS A 208 3.94 -3.57 -17.04
N VAL A 209 4.73 -2.50 -16.88
CA VAL A 209 4.27 -1.12 -17.02
C VAL A 209 4.68 -0.56 -18.38
N GLU A 210 3.71 -0.15 -19.17
CA GLU A 210 3.91 0.53 -20.44
C GLU A 210 3.20 1.89 -20.42
N GLY A 211 3.96 2.96 -20.26
CA GLY A 211 3.41 4.29 -20.03
C GLY A 211 2.56 4.32 -18.75
N ARG A 212 1.25 4.51 -18.91
CA ARG A 212 0.29 4.49 -17.79
C ARG A 212 -0.47 3.17 -17.65
N ILE A 213 -0.23 2.21 -18.52
CA ILE A 213 -0.95 0.94 -18.52
C ILE A 213 -0.11 -0.11 -17.80
N VAL A 214 -0.73 -0.82 -16.87
CA VAL A 214 -0.12 -1.98 -16.22
C VAL A 214 -0.74 -3.24 -16.82
N HIS A 215 0.07 -4.01 -17.52
CA HIS A 215 -0.31 -5.32 -18.03
C HIS A 215 -0.05 -6.38 -16.97
N VAL A 216 -1.05 -7.23 -16.75
CA VAL A 216 -0.94 -8.38 -15.84
C VAL A 216 -0.75 -9.64 -16.70
N ALA A 217 0.43 -10.26 -16.62
CA ALA A 217 0.69 -11.50 -17.36
C ALA A 217 -0.21 -12.64 -16.83
N GLU A 218 -0.74 -13.45 -17.73
CA GLU A 218 -1.43 -14.70 -17.40
C GLU A 218 -0.45 -15.73 -16.80
N GLN A 219 -0.98 -16.71 -16.06
CA GLN A 219 -0.17 -17.80 -15.48
C GLN A 219 0.24 -18.82 -16.54
#